data_91b99fb6345994bcf3f5f3d2a89011f2
#
_entry.id   91b99fb6345994bcf3f5f3d2a89011f2
#
_cell.length_a   1.000
_cell.length_b   1.000
_cell.length_c   1.000
_cell.angle_alpha   90.00
_cell.angle_beta   90.00
_cell.angle_gamma   90.00
#
_symmetry.space_group_name_H-M   'P 1'
#
loop_
_entity.id
_entity.type
_entity.pdbx_description
1 polymer ?
#
loop_
_entity_poly.entity_id
_entity_poly.type
_entity_poly.pdbx_seq_one_letter_code
_entity_poly.pdbx_strand_id
1 'polypeptide(L)'
;MYLHRMRDALAADYPGLLHALGENGFFDFVRSYVRRHPSRSYTLNRLGDHVPAYLARARRLPHRPFLADLARLELAVTEVFDAEAAAPVRRLRPAGVDEATVFRPSSTLRFLSLRHPVGPYLDAVRADRSPRIPRPARTRIALWRSGTSVRRLDLSRGADALLRRLAAGRPLGAALMSLSARERRNLPAREVTKLFRSAVSGGLLTPV
;
A
#
# COMPACT_ATOMS: atom_id res chain seq x y z
N MET A 1 -28.50 13.13 9.72
CA MET A 1 -27.81 12.07 10.51
C MET A 1 -27.11 11.01 9.65
N TYR A 2 -27.78 10.29 8.74
CA TYR A 2 -27.15 9.18 7.97
C TYR A 2 -25.89 9.61 7.18
N LEU A 3 -25.98 10.68 6.37
CA LEU A 3 -24.88 11.12 5.51
C LEU A 3 -23.65 11.60 6.32
N HIS A 4 -23.84 12.25 7.47
CA HIS A 4 -22.74 12.64 8.34
C HIS A 4 -22.00 11.43 8.92
N ARG A 5 -22.72 10.42 9.36
CA ARG A 5 -22.11 9.17 9.83
C ARG A 5 -21.26 8.48 8.73
N MET A 6 -21.75 8.48 7.47
CA MET A 6 -20.99 7.96 6.33
C MET A 6 -19.73 8.78 6.05
N ARG A 7 -19.86 10.13 6.12
CA ARG A 7 -18.74 11.05 5.97
C ARG A 7 -17.67 10.79 7.03
N ASP A 8 -18.06 10.66 8.28
CA ASP A 8 -17.12 10.49 9.39
C ASP A 8 -16.39 9.13 9.29
N ALA A 9 -17.10 8.07 8.93
CA ALA A 9 -16.48 6.76 8.68
C ALA A 9 -15.48 6.83 7.51
N LEU A 10 -15.86 7.41 6.37
CA LEU A 10 -14.95 7.56 5.24
C LEU A 10 -13.80 8.53 5.52
N ALA A 11 -13.98 9.55 6.34
CA ALA A 11 -12.92 10.48 6.72
C ALA A 11 -11.85 9.79 7.59
N ALA A 12 -12.26 8.85 8.46
CA ALA A 12 -11.35 8.05 9.26
C ALA A 12 -10.49 7.11 8.39
N ASP A 13 -11.09 6.47 7.38
CA ASP A 13 -10.40 5.54 6.50
C ASP A 13 -9.58 6.25 5.41
N TYR A 14 -9.98 7.47 5.00
CA TYR A 14 -9.44 8.22 3.87
C TYR A 14 -9.00 9.65 4.23
N PRO A 15 -8.13 9.84 5.26
CA PRO A 15 -7.69 11.17 5.68
C PRO A 15 -6.94 11.94 4.60
N GLY A 16 -6.15 11.25 3.76
CA GLY A 16 -5.46 11.87 2.64
C GLY A 16 -6.43 12.35 1.56
N LEU A 17 -7.47 11.58 1.29
CA LEU A 17 -8.51 11.96 0.33
C LEU A 17 -9.31 13.15 0.84
N LEU A 18 -9.66 13.19 2.14
CA LEU A 18 -10.29 14.34 2.79
C LEU A 18 -9.42 15.59 2.62
N HIS A 19 -8.13 15.50 2.95
CA HIS A 19 -7.19 16.62 2.78
C HIS A 19 -7.12 17.10 1.31
N ALA A 20 -7.04 16.14 0.37
CA ALA A 20 -6.90 16.47 -1.06
C ALA A 20 -8.14 17.15 -1.66
N LEU A 21 -9.34 16.82 -1.19
CA LEU A 21 -10.60 17.36 -1.66
C LEU A 21 -11.05 18.61 -0.85
N GLY A 22 -10.52 18.77 0.36
CA GLY A 22 -11.04 19.70 1.36
C GLY A 22 -12.43 19.30 1.87
N GLU A 23 -12.88 19.91 2.95
CA GLU A 23 -14.12 19.54 3.65
C GLU A 23 -15.34 19.51 2.72
N ASN A 24 -15.56 20.59 1.96
CA ASN A 24 -16.72 20.71 1.07
C ASN A 24 -16.66 19.71 -0.09
N GLY A 25 -15.48 19.57 -0.74
CA GLY A 25 -15.29 18.64 -1.84
C GLY A 25 -15.41 17.18 -1.39
N PHE A 26 -14.94 16.87 -0.19
CA PHE A 26 -15.08 15.55 0.40
C PHE A 26 -16.54 15.23 0.74
N PHE A 27 -17.30 16.19 1.28
CA PHE A 27 -18.72 16.02 1.56
C PHE A 27 -19.52 15.74 0.28
N ASP A 28 -19.27 16.50 -0.79
CA ASP A 28 -19.91 16.29 -2.09
C ASP A 28 -19.54 14.93 -2.71
N PHE A 29 -18.27 14.52 -2.57
CA PHE A 29 -17.81 13.20 -2.94
C PHE A 29 -18.57 12.10 -2.18
N VAL A 30 -18.64 12.18 -0.84
CA VAL A 30 -19.35 11.21 0.00
C VAL A 30 -20.82 11.11 -0.39
N ARG A 31 -21.49 12.24 -0.54
CA ARG A 31 -22.90 12.29 -0.96
C ARG A 31 -23.12 11.57 -2.29
N SER A 32 -22.26 11.81 -3.26
CA SER A 32 -22.33 11.20 -4.59
C SER A 32 -21.96 9.69 -4.56
N TYR A 33 -20.95 9.34 -3.78
CA TYR A 33 -20.47 7.96 -3.61
C TYR A 33 -21.51 7.07 -2.94
N VAL A 34 -22.06 7.49 -1.79
CA VAL A 34 -23.02 6.69 -0.99
C VAL A 34 -24.34 6.47 -1.75
N ARG A 35 -24.74 7.44 -2.60
CA ARG A 35 -25.91 7.24 -3.48
C ARG A 35 -25.73 6.08 -4.45
N ARG A 36 -24.49 5.83 -4.92
CA ARG A 36 -24.18 4.77 -5.88
C ARG A 36 -23.75 3.47 -5.20
N HIS A 37 -23.17 3.58 -4.02
CA HIS A 37 -22.67 2.47 -3.20
C HIS A 37 -23.24 2.59 -1.77
N PRO A 38 -24.56 2.33 -1.58
CA PRO A 38 -25.16 2.40 -0.26
C PRO A 38 -24.57 1.31 0.64
N SER A 39 -24.36 1.63 1.91
CA SER A 39 -23.94 0.63 2.89
C SER A 39 -25.00 -0.46 3.03
N ARG A 40 -24.57 -1.71 2.91
CA ARG A 40 -25.41 -2.91 3.13
C ARG A 40 -25.09 -3.60 4.45
N SER A 41 -24.14 -3.05 5.22
CA SER A 41 -23.71 -3.60 6.51
C SER A 41 -24.00 -2.60 7.63
N TYR A 42 -24.36 -3.10 8.78
CA TYR A 42 -24.49 -2.31 10.00
C TYR A 42 -23.13 -1.74 10.46
N THR A 43 -22.08 -2.54 10.27
CA THR A 43 -20.69 -2.10 10.44
C THR A 43 -20.24 -1.41 9.16
N LEU A 44 -19.76 -0.19 9.24
CA LEU A 44 -19.32 0.59 8.07
C LEU A 44 -17.94 0.17 7.53
N ASN A 45 -17.37 -0.92 8.05
CA ASN A 45 -16.01 -1.38 7.75
C ASN A 45 -15.72 -1.60 6.25
N ARG A 46 -16.77 -1.85 5.45
CA ARG A 46 -16.63 -2.06 4.00
C ARG A 46 -17.19 -0.92 3.16
N LEU A 47 -17.52 0.20 3.81
CA LEU A 47 -18.08 1.35 3.11
C LEU A 47 -17.10 1.90 2.06
N GLY A 48 -15.81 1.84 2.35
CA GLY A 48 -14.72 2.37 1.51
C GLY A 48 -14.29 1.47 0.34
N ASP A 49 -14.65 0.19 0.29
CA ASP A 49 -14.11 -0.82 -0.64
C ASP A 49 -14.13 -0.36 -2.11
N HIS A 50 -15.14 0.39 -2.51
CA HIS A 50 -15.33 0.83 -3.90
C HIS A 50 -14.82 2.25 -4.21
N VAL A 51 -14.29 2.98 -3.22
CA VAL A 51 -13.82 4.36 -3.37
C VAL A 51 -12.76 4.50 -4.47
N PRO A 52 -11.71 3.67 -4.53
CA PRO A 52 -10.70 3.80 -5.59
C PRO A 52 -11.29 3.61 -6.99
N ALA A 53 -12.15 2.62 -7.17
CA ALA A 53 -12.79 2.33 -8.46
C ALA A 53 -13.78 3.43 -8.86
N TYR A 54 -14.50 3.98 -7.90
CA TYR A 54 -15.41 5.11 -8.11
C TYR A 54 -14.64 6.35 -8.57
N LEU A 55 -13.57 6.72 -7.87
CA LEU A 55 -12.73 7.86 -8.23
C LEU A 55 -12.07 7.68 -9.61
N ALA A 56 -11.62 6.48 -9.95
CA ALA A 56 -11.03 6.20 -11.26
C ALA A 56 -12.00 6.46 -12.42
N ARG A 57 -13.31 6.39 -12.19
CA ARG A 57 -14.38 6.63 -13.19
C ARG A 57 -14.95 8.05 -13.15
N ALA A 58 -14.65 8.86 -12.15
CA ALA A 58 -15.21 10.19 -11.93
C ALA A 58 -14.64 11.22 -12.93
N ARG A 59 -15.16 11.27 -14.16
CA ARG A 59 -14.60 12.06 -15.28
C ARG A 59 -14.46 13.56 -15.00
N ARG A 60 -15.32 14.14 -14.17
CA ARG A 60 -15.35 15.58 -13.88
C ARG A 60 -14.52 15.98 -12.66
N LEU A 61 -13.87 15.04 -11.98
CA LEU A 61 -13.10 15.31 -10.77
C LEU A 61 -11.67 15.77 -11.15
N PRO A 62 -11.23 16.96 -10.73
CA PRO A 62 -9.85 17.39 -10.94
C PRO A 62 -8.88 16.43 -10.23
N HIS A 63 -7.68 16.31 -10.77
CA HIS A 63 -6.65 15.41 -10.21
C HIS A 63 -7.09 13.95 -10.01
N ARG A 64 -8.10 13.49 -10.74
CA ARG A 64 -8.67 12.14 -10.66
C ARG A 64 -7.63 11.00 -10.56
N PRO A 65 -6.57 10.93 -11.41
CA PRO A 65 -5.60 9.84 -11.33
C PRO A 65 -4.84 9.82 -9.99
N PHE A 66 -4.52 11.00 -9.45
CA PHE A 66 -3.89 11.13 -8.13
C PHE A 66 -4.84 10.69 -7.01
N LEU A 67 -6.09 11.16 -7.02
CA LEU A 67 -7.09 10.79 -6.00
C LEU A 67 -7.39 9.30 -6.01
N ALA A 68 -7.45 8.68 -7.19
CA ALA A 68 -7.63 7.23 -7.30
C ALA A 68 -6.42 6.45 -6.76
N ASP A 69 -5.19 6.89 -7.04
CA ASP A 69 -3.98 6.29 -6.50
C ASP A 69 -3.88 6.46 -4.97
N LEU A 70 -4.25 7.63 -4.45
CA LEU A 70 -4.28 7.92 -3.01
C LEU A 70 -5.28 7.00 -2.30
N ALA A 71 -6.50 6.93 -2.81
CA ALA A 71 -7.52 6.04 -2.26
C ALA A 71 -7.12 4.56 -2.33
N ARG A 72 -6.40 4.13 -3.38
CA ARG A 72 -5.86 2.75 -3.45
C ARG A 72 -4.84 2.47 -2.35
N LEU A 73 -4.00 3.46 -2.02
CA LEU A 73 -3.05 3.32 -0.92
C LEU A 73 -3.77 3.26 0.42
N GLU A 74 -4.74 4.16 0.66
CA GLU A 74 -5.48 4.23 1.93
C GLU A 74 -6.29 2.96 2.15
N LEU A 75 -7.03 2.48 1.14
CA LEU A 75 -7.76 1.21 1.21
C LEU A 75 -6.81 0.03 1.52
N ALA A 76 -5.67 -0.05 0.84
CA ALA A 76 -4.72 -1.14 1.08
C ALA A 76 -4.10 -1.07 2.50
N VAL A 77 -3.95 0.12 3.09
CA VAL A 77 -3.53 0.26 4.49
C VAL A 77 -4.59 -0.30 5.43
N THR A 78 -5.87 0.03 5.22
CA THR A 78 -6.99 -0.50 6.00
C THR A 78 -7.10 -2.03 5.85
N GLU A 79 -7.07 -2.55 4.61
CA GLU A 79 -7.12 -3.99 4.35
C GLU A 79 -5.97 -4.77 5.01
N VAL A 80 -4.75 -4.21 5.01
CA VAL A 80 -3.57 -4.82 5.65
C VAL A 80 -3.68 -4.77 7.17
N PHE A 81 -4.27 -3.70 7.71
CA PHE A 81 -4.49 -3.55 9.15
C PHE A 81 -5.54 -4.54 9.65
N ASP A 82 -6.66 -4.67 8.94
CA ASP A 82 -7.79 -5.53 9.30
C ASP A 82 -7.58 -7.01 8.98
N ALA A 83 -6.59 -7.32 8.11
CA ALA A 83 -6.32 -8.71 7.74
C ALA A 83 -6.01 -9.56 8.97
N GLU A 84 -6.54 -10.78 9.02
CA GLU A 84 -6.20 -11.72 10.08
C GLU A 84 -4.69 -11.94 10.16
N ALA A 85 -4.15 -11.81 11.38
CA ALA A 85 -2.75 -12.10 11.61
C ALA A 85 -2.55 -13.60 11.46
N ALA A 86 -1.75 -14.00 10.48
CA ALA A 86 -1.15 -15.33 10.55
C ALA A 86 -0.38 -15.45 11.87
N ALA A 87 -0.35 -16.68 12.45
CA ALA A 87 0.39 -16.95 13.67
C ALA A 87 1.80 -16.33 13.58
N PRO A 88 2.33 -15.77 14.67
CA PRO A 88 3.62 -15.12 14.66
C PRO A 88 4.67 -16.12 14.19
N VAL A 89 5.23 -15.87 13.02
CA VAL A 89 6.33 -16.68 12.51
C VAL A 89 7.52 -16.42 13.43
N ARG A 90 8.02 -17.48 14.07
CA ARG A 90 9.18 -17.43 14.95
C ARG A 90 10.31 -16.73 14.19
N ARG A 91 10.79 -15.59 14.71
CA ARG A 91 11.87 -14.83 14.10
C ARG A 91 13.12 -15.71 14.05
N LEU A 92 13.40 -16.30 12.90
CA LEU A 92 14.65 -16.96 12.66
C LEU A 92 15.73 -15.88 12.55
N ARG A 93 16.86 -16.12 13.23
CA ARG A 93 18.04 -15.25 13.07
C ARG A 93 18.49 -15.30 11.61
N PRO A 94 18.99 -14.19 11.04
CA PRO A 94 19.43 -14.14 9.64
C PRO A 94 20.75 -14.91 9.39
N ALA A 95 21.14 -15.81 10.27
CA ALA A 95 22.29 -16.67 10.08
C ALA A 95 21.96 -17.73 9.03
N GLY A 96 22.60 -17.64 7.86
CA GLY A 96 22.55 -18.69 6.85
C GLY A 96 21.61 -18.42 5.66
N VAL A 97 21.37 -17.15 5.27
CA VAL A 97 20.72 -16.88 3.98
C VAL A 97 21.75 -17.10 2.86
N ASP A 98 21.49 -18.09 2.03
CA ASP A 98 22.28 -18.47 0.85
C ASP A 98 21.45 -18.38 -0.44
N GLU A 99 22.02 -18.77 -1.57
CA GLU A 99 21.36 -18.74 -2.87
C GLU A 99 20.20 -19.74 -2.98
N ALA A 100 20.20 -20.82 -2.21
CA ALA A 100 19.14 -21.83 -2.18
C ALA A 100 17.96 -21.41 -1.28
N THR A 101 18.14 -20.38 -0.43
CA THR A 101 17.14 -19.96 0.54
C THR A 101 15.83 -19.54 -0.15
N VAL A 102 14.75 -20.18 0.28
CA VAL A 102 13.36 -19.83 -0.10
C VAL A 102 12.75 -18.96 1.00
N PHE A 103 11.86 -18.08 0.61
CA PHE A 103 11.18 -17.17 1.55
C PHE A 103 9.67 -17.38 1.53
N ARG A 104 9.07 -17.33 2.70
CA ARG A 104 7.62 -17.25 2.88
C ARG A 104 7.23 -15.77 3.09
N PRO A 105 6.36 -15.20 2.26
CA PRO A 105 5.87 -13.83 2.45
C PRO A 105 4.93 -13.74 3.64
N SER A 106 4.83 -12.56 4.24
CA SER A 106 3.75 -12.21 5.16
C SER A 106 2.39 -12.45 4.49
N SER A 107 1.43 -13.05 5.19
CA SER A 107 0.06 -13.26 4.68
C SER A 107 -0.65 -11.95 4.32
N THR A 108 -0.24 -10.86 4.96
CA THR A 108 -0.78 -9.53 4.75
C THR A 108 -0.05 -8.73 3.68
N LEU A 109 0.97 -9.32 3.01
CA LEU A 109 1.74 -8.62 1.98
C LEU A 109 0.86 -8.20 0.81
N ARG A 110 0.91 -6.91 0.49
CA ARG A 110 0.26 -6.30 -0.68
C ARG A 110 1.25 -5.50 -1.49
N PHE A 111 1.13 -5.59 -2.81
CA PHE A 111 1.92 -4.80 -3.75
C PHE A 111 1.04 -3.80 -4.47
N LEU A 112 1.46 -2.54 -4.48
CA LEU A 112 0.80 -1.48 -5.24
C LEU A 112 1.74 -0.93 -6.32
N SER A 113 1.18 -0.69 -7.50
CA SER A 113 1.80 0.09 -8.57
C SER A 113 0.92 1.30 -8.83
N LEU A 114 1.47 2.48 -8.63
CA LEU A 114 0.77 3.76 -8.63
C LEU A 114 1.43 4.71 -9.63
N ARG A 115 0.67 5.68 -10.14
CA ARG A 115 1.15 6.70 -11.08
C ARG A 115 1.74 7.92 -10.38
N HIS A 116 1.39 8.10 -9.09
CA HIS A 116 1.79 9.25 -8.28
C HIS A 116 2.48 8.79 -6.99
N PRO A 117 3.41 9.58 -6.45
CA PRO A 117 4.07 9.32 -5.17
C PRO A 117 3.15 9.69 -3.99
N VAL A 118 2.04 8.97 -3.84
CA VAL A 118 1.01 9.24 -2.82
C VAL A 118 1.45 8.86 -1.41
N GLY A 119 2.48 8.03 -1.27
CA GLY A 119 3.00 7.64 0.05
C GLY A 119 3.51 8.84 0.86
N PRO A 120 4.49 9.61 0.36
CA PRO A 120 4.97 10.83 1.01
C PRO A 120 3.87 11.87 1.24
N TYR A 121 2.89 11.95 0.34
CA TYR A 121 1.73 12.82 0.51
C TYR A 121 0.91 12.41 1.74
N LEU A 122 0.55 11.14 1.85
CA LEU A 122 -0.22 10.62 2.98
C LEU A 122 0.53 10.76 4.31
N ASP A 123 1.86 10.54 4.31
CA ASP A 123 2.68 10.75 5.51
C ASP A 123 2.70 12.21 5.96
N ALA A 124 2.73 13.15 4.99
CA ALA A 124 2.69 14.56 5.31
C ALA A 124 1.34 14.96 5.92
N VAL A 125 0.23 14.47 5.36
CA VAL A 125 -1.13 14.70 5.91
C VAL A 125 -1.25 14.13 7.32
N ARG A 126 -0.78 12.90 7.55
CA ARG A 126 -0.80 12.27 8.88
C ARG A 126 0.10 12.97 9.92
N ALA A 127 1.04 13.77 9.46
CA ALA A 127 1.89 14.62 10.29
C ALA A 127 1.39 16.08 10.34
N ASP A 128 0.07 16.30 10.12
CA ASP A 128 -0.61 17.59 10.13
C ASP A 128 0.05 18.66 9.24
N ARG A 129 0.67 18.22 8.14
CA ARG A 129 1.23 19.09 7.12
C ARG A 129 0.28 19.19 5.93
N SER A 130 0.33 20.30 5.20
CA SER A 130 -0.48 20.56 4.02
C SER A 130 0.33 20.40 2.72
N PRO A 131 0.59 19.15 2.25
CA PRO A 131 1.36 18.90 1.05
C PRO A 131 0.58 19.32 -0.21
N ARG A 132 1.33 19.79 -1.21
CA ARG A 132 0.77 19.99 -2.56
C ARG A 132 0.62 18.65 -3.28
N ILE A 133 -0.36 18.58 -4.19
CA ILE A 133 -0.54 17.41 -5.05
C ILE A 133 0.75 17.19 -5.88
N PRO A 134 1.38 16.02 -5.78
CA PRO A 134 2.64 15.75 -6.46
C PRO A 134 2.42 15.55 -7.98
N ARG A 135 3.46 15.87 -8.75
CA ARG A 135 3.48 15.52 -10.17
C ARG A 135 3.47 14.00 -10.37
N PRO A 136 2.91 13.50 -11.50
CA PRO A 136 2.94 12.08 -11.82
C PRO A 136 4.38 11.54 -11.81
N ALA A 137 4.61 10.52 -10.99
CA ALA A 137 5.85 9.74 -10.97
C ALA A 137 5.49 8.32 -10.53
N ARG A 138 5.79 7.33 -11.37
CA ARG A 138 5.46 5.93 -11.08
C ARG A 138 6.16 5.47 -9.82
N THR A 139 5.39 5.00 -8.85
CA THR A 139 5.86 4.40 -7.61
C THR A 139 5.41 2.95 -7.48
N ARG A 140 6.20 2.18 -6.75
CA ARG A 140 5.90 0.79 -6.38
C ARG A 140 6.04 0.69 -4.88
N ILE A 141 5.08 0.06 -4.25
CA ILE A 141 4.99 0.00 -2.79
C ILE A 141 4.70 -1.44 -2.39
N ALA A 142 5.41 -1.93 -1.37
CA ALA A 142 5.00 -3.10 -0.60
C ALA A 142 4.43 -2.64 0.74
N LEU A 143 3.28 -3.20 1.11
CA LEU A 143 2.62 -3.01 2.40
C LEU A 143 2.50 -4.35 3.10
N TRP A 144 2.71 -4.38 4.41
CA TRP A 144 2.47 -5.56 5.24
C TRP A 144 2.23 -5.16 6.69
N ARG A 145 1.60 -6.03 7.45
CA ARG A 145 1.45 -5.82 8.89
C ARG A 145 2.64 -6.39 9.65
N SER A 146 3.17 -5.62 10.58
CA SER A 146 4.21 -6.03 11.52
C SER A 146 3.76 -5.69 12.95
N GLY A 147 3.29 -6.69 13.67
CA GLY A 147 2.60 -6.49 14.94
C GLY A 147 1.28 -5.74 14.74
N THR A 148 1.10 -4.63 15.44
CA THR A 148 -0.08 -3.75 15.38
C THR A 148 0.06 -2.62 14.34
N SER A 149 1.16 -2.58 13.58
CA SER A 149 1.44 -1.48 12.66
C SER A 149 1.49 -1.95 11.21
N VAL A 150 0.96 -1.14 10.31
CA VAL A 150 1.16 -1.32 8.85
C VAL A 150 2.50 -0.70 8.46
N ARG A 151 3.36 -1.52 7.84
CA ARG A 151 4.64 -1.10 7.30
C ARG A 151 4.54 -0.85 5.82
N ARG A 152 5.27 0.15 5.33
CA ARG A 152 5.39 0.50 3.92
C ARG A 152 6.85 0.53 3.50
N LEU A 153 7.13 -0.01 2.32
CA LEU A 153 8.44 0.07 1.67
C LEU A 153 8.23 0.56 0.23
N ASP A 154 8.81 1.71 -0.08
CA ASP A 154 8.88 2.21 -1.45
C ASP A 154 9.97 1.44 -2.19
N LEU A 155 9.64 0.93 -3.39
CA LEU A 155 10.48 0.00 -4.14
C LEU A 155 10.92 0.61 -5.46
N SER A 156 12.19 0.42 -5.81
CA SER A 156 12.63 0.58 -7.19
C SER A 156 12.02 -0.53 -8.07
N ARG A 157 12.17 -0.40 -9.38
CA ARG A 157 11.72 -1.43 -10.33
C ARG A 157 12.39 -2.78 -10.06
N GLY A 158 13.68 -2.76 -9.75
CA GLY A 158 14.45 -3.99 -9.47
C GLY A 158 14.05 -4.63 -8.15
N ALA A 159 13.86 -3.82 -7.10
CA ALA A 159 13.43 -4.30 -5.79
C ALA A 159 12.00 -4.89 -5.83
N ASP A 160 11.06 -4.25 -6.55
CA ASP A 160 9.71 -4.80 -6.75
C ASP A 160 9.76 -6.15 -7.49
N ALA A 161 10.57 -6.23 -8.56
CA ALA A 161 10.72 -7.46 -9.33
C ALA A 161 11.34 -8.60 -8.50
N LEU A 162 12.39 -8.30 -7.72
CA LEU A 162 13.01 -9.27 -6.84
C LEU A 162 12.04 -9.73 -5.75
N LEU A 163 11.43 -8.79 -5.04
CA LEU A 163 10.53 -9.10 -3.92
C LEU A 163 9.33 -9.94 -4.35
N ARG A 164 8.77 -9.69 -5.53
CA ARG A 164 7.67 -10.51 -6.09
C ARG A 164 8.11 -11.94 -6.39
N ARG A 165 9.34 -12.13 -6.89
CA ARG A 165 9.88 -13.48 -7.17
C ARG A 165 10.12 -14.26 -5.88
N LEU A 166 10.67 -13.59 -4.86
CA LEU A 166 10.86 -14.19 -3.54
C LEU A 166 9.50 -14.51 -2.88
N ALA A 167 8.53 -13.62 -2.97
CA ALA A 167 7.18 -13.85 -2.46
C ALA A 167 6.44 -14.98 -3.19
N ALA A 168 6.84 -15.28 -4.44
CA ALA A 168 6.33 -16.41 -5.21
C ALA A 168 7.07 -17.73 -4.90
N GLY A 169 7.95 -17.76 -3.87
CA GLY A 169 8.66 -18.95 -3.43
C GLY A 169 9.87 -19.31 -4.27
N ARG A 170 10.40 -18.41 -5.11
CA ARG A 170 11.65 -18.68 -5.83
C ARG A 170 12.84 -18.60 -4.89
N PRO A 171 13.82 -19.54 -4.98
CA PRO A 171 15.09 -19.42 -4.27
C PRO A 171 15.80 -18.11 -4.60
N LEU A 172 16.56 -17.57 -3.64
CA LEU A 172 17.21 -16.26 -3.77
C LEU A 172 18.08 -16.15 -5.02
N GLY A 173 18.95 -17.12 -5.26
CA GLY A 173 19.84 -17.15 -6.43
C GLY A 173 19.04 -17.15 -7.74
N ALA A 174 18.02 -18.01 -7.86
CA ALA A 174 17.16 -18.08 -9.05
C ALA A 174 16.36 -16.79 -9.25
N ALA A 175 15.90 -16.16 -8.18
CA ALA A 175 15.19 -14.87 -8.23
C ALA A 175 16.11 -13.74 -8.75
N LEU A 176 17.35 -13.68 -8.27
CA LEU A 176 18.38 -12.72 -8.72
C LEU A 176 18.79 -12.96 -10.17
N MET A 177 19.07 -14.22 -10.55
CA MET A 177 19.47 -14.57 -11.92
C MET A 177 18.39 -14.25 -12.94
N SER A 178 17.12 -14.37 -12.60
CA SER A 178 16.00 -14.12 -13.49
C SER A 178 15.66 -12.62 -13.68
N LEU A 179 16.37 -11.71 -13.01
CA LEU A 179 16.19 -10.28 -13.22
C LEU A 179 16.69 -9.86 -14.61
N SER A 180 15.91 -9.10 -15.34
CA SER A 180 16.33 -8.49 -16.60
C SER A 180 17.44 -7.45 -16.38
N ALA A 181 18.22 -7.15 -17.42
CA ALA A 181 19.28 -6.12 -17.35
C ALA A 181 18.74 -4.76 -16.85
N ARG A 182 17.51 -4.39 -17.21
CA ARG A 182 16.86 -3.16 -16.76
C ARG A 182 16.49 -3.21 -15.28
N GLU A 183 16.04 -4.37 -14.77
CA GLU A 183 15.72 -4.58 -13.36
C GLU A 183 16.99 -4.56 -12.51
N ARG A 184 18.08 -5.19 -12.94
CA ARG A 184 19.37 -5.18 -12.24
C ARG A 184 19.95 -3.75 -12.14
N ARG A 185 19.91 -2.96 -13.21
CA ARG A 185 20.35 -1.55 -13.17
C ARG A 185 19.55 -0.71 -12.16
N ASN A 186 18.31 -1.08 -11.89
CA ASN A 186 17.42 -0.42 -10.91
C ASN A 186 17.42 -1.13 -9.55
N LEU A 187 18.48 -1.86 -9.21
CA LEU A 187 18.63 -2.56 -7.93
C LEU A 187 20.05 -2.33 -7.38
N PRO A 188 20.38 -1.11 -6.92
CA PRO A 188 21.67 -0.84 -6.33
C PRO A 188 21.88 -1.63 -5.03
N ALA A 189 23.12 -1.99 -4.72
CA ALA A 189 23.47 -2.81 -3.54
C ALA A 189 22.89 -2.28 -2.23
N ARG A 190 22.90 -0.94 -2.04
CA ARG A 190 22.27 -0.28 -0.87
C ARG A 190 20.78 -0.58 -0.73
N GLU A 191 20.08 -0.72 -1.84
CA GLU A 191 18.65 -1.01 -1.85
C GLU A 191 18.39 -2.48 -1.55
N VAL A 192 19.24 -3.39 -2.03
CA VAL A 192 19.22 -4.80 -1.68
C VAL A 192 19.37 -4.95 -0.17
N THR A 193 20.38 -4.30 0.43
CA THR A 193 20.59 -4.34 1.89
C THR A 193 19.38 -3.80 2.66
N LYS A 194 18.81 -2.67 2.21
CA LYS A 194 17.59 -2.09 2.81
C LYS A 194 16.40 -3.04 2.69
N LEU A 195 16.22 -3.64 1.52
CA LEU A 195 15.15 -4.61 1.25
C LEU A 195 15.26 -5.81 2.19
N PHE A 196 16.45 -6.43 2.28
CA PHE A 196 16.64 -7.59 3.15
C PHE A 196 16.51 -7.22 4.63
N ARG A 197 17.03 -6.09 5.07
CA ARG A 197 16.84 -5.62 6.44
C ARG A 197 15.34 -5.42 6.76
N SER A 198 14.60 -4.74 5.90
CA SER A 198 13.17 -4.53 6.09
C SER A 198 12.37 -5.81 5.94
N ALA A 199 12.78 -6.70 5.03
CA ALA A 199 12.09 -7.95 4.77
C ALA A 199 12.23 -8.93 5.94
N VAL A 200 13.44 -9.12 6.45
CA VAL A 200 13.71 -10.13 7.50
C VAL A 200 13.37 -9.57 8.89
N SER A 201 13.90 -8.40 9.26
CA SER A 201 13.62 -7.81 10.59
C SER A 201 12.20 -7.27 10.72
N GLY A 202 11.59 -6.84 9.63
CA GLY A 202 10.21 -6.33 9.58
C GLY A 202 9.13 -7.40 9.42
N GLY A 203 9.51 -8.67 9.24
CA GLY A 203 8.56 -9.77 9.05
C GLY A 203 7.85 -9.77 7.69
N LEU A 204 8.42 -9.09 6.70
CA LEU A 204 7.90 -9.10 5.32
C LEU A 204 8.13 -10.44 4.63
N LEU A 205 9.32 -10.98 4.79
CA LEU A 205 9.75 -12.30 4.32
C LEU A 205 10.39 -13.09 5.47
N THR A 206 10.10 -14.38 5.54
CA THR A 206 10.71 -15.29 6.50
C THR A 206 11.43 -16.40 5.73
N PRO A 207 12.74 -16.65 5.97
CA PRO A 207 13.42 -17.80 5.41
C PRO A 207 12.73 -19.10 5.85
N VAL A 208 12.67 -20.09 4.95
CA VAL A 208 12.06 -21.41 5.19
C VAL A 208 13.13 -22.47 5.09
#